data_2033a4272c5d07f73e5b8082d801e33c
#
_entry.id   2033a4272c5d07f73e5b8082d801e33c
#
_cell.length_a   1.000
_cell.length_b   1.000
_cell.length_c   1.000
_cell.angle_alpha   90.00
_cell.angle_beta   90.00
_cell.angle_gamma   90.00
#
_symmetry.space_group_name_H-M   'P 1'
#
loop_
_entity.id
_entity.type
_entity.pdbx_description
1 polymer ?
#
loop_
_entity_poly.entity_id
_entity_poly.type
_entity_poly.pdbx_seq_one_letter_code
_entity_poly.pdbx_strand_id
1 'polypeptide(L)'
;GSEMCIRDSFKASILPGILYCVVVTVQIFLVYFCFNMLYHGTNVGVPMWVATVLNLVLFHMLFSYMWPQIVLLDQPLRLTLKNSLNCMIAFLPHALAAALVTILFWGLVILCMPLGLLLMLVLGFWFQCEICCQIVYGDLNRVFHIEESIQKLHDAQLEKELRAERSQDTPKE
;
A
#
# COMPACT_ATOMS: atom_id res chain seq x y z
N GLY A 1 -23.88 10.62 -3.94
CA GLY A 1 -22.56 10.84 -3.29
C GLY A 1 -21.58 9.68 -3.43
N SER A 2 -22.05 8.43 -3.40
CA SER A 2 -21.13 7.25 -3.39
C SER A 2 -20.43 6.99 -4.73
N GLU A 3 -21.10 7.19 -5.85
CA GLU A 3 -20.50 6.95 -7.18
C GLU A 3 -19.38 7.94 -7.52
N MET A 4 -19.49 9.16 -7.05
CA MET A 4 -18.45 10.20 -7.27
C MET A 4 -17.18 9.86 -6.48
N CYS A 5 -17.31 9.36 -5.25
CA CYS A 5 -16.16 8.94 -4.43
C CYS A 5 -15.39 7.76 -5.05
N ILE A 6 -16.08 6.75 -5.60
CA ILE A 6 -15.44 5.58 -6.22
C ILE A 6 -14.65 6.02 -7.48
N ARG A 7 -15.23 6.87 -8.31
CA ARG A 7 -14.61 7.36 -9.54
C ARG A 7 -13.37 8.22 -9.26
N ASP A 8 -13.40 9.04 -8.22
CA ASP A 8 -12.29 9.93 -7.88
C ASP A 8 -11.15 9.13 -7.23
N SER A 9 -11.46 8.17 -6.35
CA SER A 9 -10.47 7.25 -5.77
C SER A 9 -9.81 6.37 -6.85
N PHE A 10 -10.57 5.93 -7.85
CA PHE A 10 -10.02 5.17 -8.97
C PHE A 10 -9.03 6.00 -9.79
N LYS A 11 -9.37 7.25 -10.11
CA LYS A 11 -8.48 8.15 -10.84
C LYS A 11 -7.20 8.46 -10.06
N ALA A 12 -7.31 8.66 -8.73
CA ALA A 12 -6.16 8.91 -7.87
C ALA A 12 -5.21 7.69 -7.81
N SER A 13 -5.76 6.47 -7.95
CA SER A 13 -4.99 5.22 -7.86
C SER A 13 -4.36 4.78 -9.18
N ILE A 14 -4.83 5.27 -10.33
CA ILE A 14 -4.31 4.84 -11.65
C ILE A 14 -2.83 5.17 -11.82
N LEU A 15 -2.44 6.41 -11.56
CA LEU A 15 -1.05 6.85 -11.76
C LEU A 15 -0.07 6.12 -10.83
N PRO A 16 -0.32 6.00 -9.51
CA PRO A 16 0.49 5.17 -8.63
C PRO A 16 0.50 3.70 -9.06
N GLY A 17 -0.63 3.16 -9.53
CA GLY A 17 -0.73 1.79 -10.03
C GLY A 17 0.14 1.53 -11.25
N ILE A 18 0.13 2.42 -12.23
CA ILE A 18 1.01 2.33 -13.40
C ILE A 18 2.47 2.40 -12.98
N LEU A 19 2.83 3.35 -12.11
CA LEU A 19 4.18 3.49 -11.59
C LEU A 19 4.64 2.19 -10.89
N TYR A 20 3.78 1.62 -10.06
CA TYR A 20 4.04 0.34 -9.39
C TYR A 20 4.29 -0.78 -10.39
N CYS A 21 3.43 -0.94 -11.39
CA CYS A 21 3.58 -1.96 -12.44
C CYS A 21 4.90 -1.81 -13.21
N VAL A 22 5.28 -0.59 -13.58
CA VAL A 22 6.54 -0.32 -14.28
C VAL A 22 7.73 -0.73 -13.42
N VAL A 23 7.75 -0.33 -12.15
CA VAL A 23 8.89 -0.66 -11.26
C VAL A 23 8.95 -2.16 -10.97
N VAL A 24 7.82 -2.83 -10.72
CA VAL A 24 7.78 -4.29 -10.54
C VAL A 24 8.28 -5.02 -11.79
N THR A 25 7.92 -4.57 -12.98
CA THR A 25 8.41 -5.14 -14.23
C THR A 25 9.94 -5.01 -14.35
N VAL A 26 10.49 -3.85 -14.01
CA VAL A 26 11.94 -3.64 -13.99
C VAL A 26 12.61 -4.53 -12.94
N GLN A 27 12.03 -4.70 -11.76
CA GLN A 27 12.55 -5.58 -10.71
C GLN A 27 12.56 -7.04 -11.14
N ILE A 28 11.49 -7.53 -11.75
CA ILE A 28 11.41 -8.89 -12.30
C ILE A 28 12.52 -9.09 -13.34
N PHE A 29 12.72 -8.11 -14.23
CA PHE A 29 13.77 -8.16 -15.23
C PHE A 29 15.17 -8.20 -14.58
N LEU A 30 15.44 -7.39 -13.56
CA LEU A 30 16.72 -7.38 -12.86
C LEU A 30 17.00 -8.71 -12.16
N VAL A 31 16.01 -9.26 -11.46
CA VAL A 31 16.12 -10.57 -10.80
C VAL A 31 16.36 -11.67 -11.83
N TYR A 32 15.57 -11.71 -12.91
CA TYR A 32 15.74 -12.66 -13.99
C TYR A 32 17.14 -12.56 -14.63
N PHE A 33 17.60 -11.34 -14.89
CA PHE A 33 18.94 -11.10 -15.46
C PHE A 33 20.04 -11.64 -14.52
N CYS A 34 19.95 -11.38 -13.22
CA CYS A 34 20.91 -11.90 -12.25
C CYS A 34 20.95 -13.43 -12.22
N PHE A 35 19.78 -14.08 -12.23
CA PHE A 35 19.70 -15.55 -12.27
C PHE A 35 20.19 -16.13 -13.58
N ASN A 36 19.88 -15.51 -14.71
CA ASN A 36 20.34 -15.98 -16.02
C ASN A 36 21.86 -15.91 -16.15
N MET A 37 22.46 -14.83 -15.67
CA MET A 37 23.94 -14.70 -15.63
C MET A 37 24.60 -15.79 -14.74
N LEU A 38 23.98 -16.04 -13.58
CA LEU A 38 24.48 -17.13 -12.69
C LEU A 38 24.37 -18.50 -13.35
N TYR A 39 23.26 -18.78 -14.04
CA TYR A 39 23.02 -20.04 -14.73
C TYR A 39 24.01 -20.29 -15.85
N HIS A 40 24.43 -19.26 -16.59
CA HIS A 40 25.46 -19.36 -17.64
C HIS A 40 26.89 -19.29 -17.13
N GLY A 41 27.11 -19.39 -15.81
CA GLY A 41 28.43 -19.41 -15.21
C GLY A 41 29.17 -18.08 -15.24
N THR A 42 28.48 -17.00 -15.60
CA THR A 42 29.04 -15.65 -15.54
C THR A 42 28.91 -15.12 -14.11
N ASN A 43 30.05 -14.80 -13.49
CA ASN A 43 30.00 -14.19 -12.14
C ASN A 43 29.34 -12.83 -12.18
N VAL A 44 28.09 -12.80 -11.79
CA VAL A 44 27.44 -11.54 -11.41
C VAL A 44 28.12 -11.08 -10.14
N GLY A 45 28.82 -9.97 -10.18
CA GLY A 45 29.54 -9.48 -9.01
C GLY A 45 28.61 -9.29 -7.81
N VAL A 46 29.09 -9.61 -6.62
CA VAL A 46 28.36 -9.40 -5.36
C VAL A 46 27.67 -8.04 -5.28
N PRO A 47 28.27 -6.93 -5.74
CA PRO A 47 27.62 -5.61 -5.73
C PRO A 47 26.30 -5.56 -6.51
N MET A 48 26.18 -6.27 -7.62
CA MET A 48 24.96 -6.28 -8.42
C MET A 48 23.82 -7.02 -7.71
N TRP A 49 24.10 -8.14 -7.05
CA TRP A 49 23.13 -8.84 -6.22
C TRP A 49 22.65 -7.98 -5.05
N VAL A 50 23.60 -7.35 -4.35
CA VAL A 50 23.28 -6.46 -3.24
C VAL A 50 22.41 -5.28 -3.71
N ALA A 51 22.75 -4.65 -4.84
CA ALA A 51 21.96 -3.56 -5.40
C ALA A 51 20.53 -4.00 -5.79
N THR A 52 20.38 -5.20 -6.38
CA THR A 52 19.07 -5.74 -6.77
C THR A 52 18.21 -6.02 -5.54
N VAL A 53 18.75 -6.67 -4.50
CA VAL A 53 18.03 -6.97 -3.26
C VAL A 53 17.68 -5.70 -2.51
N LEU A 54 18.62 -4.75 -2.41
CA LEU A 54 18.39 -3.48 -1.75
C LEU A 54 17.27 -2.67 -2.45
N ASN A 55 17.31 -2.61 -3.78
CA ASN A 55 16.27 -1.97 -4.57
C ASN A 55 14.89 -2.63 -4.33
N LEU A 56 14.84 -3.96 -4.33
CA LEU A 56 13.60 -4.72 -4.07
C LEU A 56 13.03 -4.37 -2.69
N VAL A 57 13.85 -4.42 -1.65
CA VAL A 57 13.42 -4.15 -0.27
C VAL A 57 12.96 -2.70 -0.11
N LEU A 58 13.78 -1.73 -0.51
CA LEU A 58 13.48 -0.30 -0.36
C LEU A 58 12.19 0.09 -1.09
N PHE A 59 11.97 -0.46 -2.28
CA PHE A 59 10.78 -0.19 -3.05
C PHE A 59 9.51 -0.71 -2.35
N HIS A 60 9.53 -1.96 -1.86
CA HIS A 60 8.39 -2.53 -1.17
C HIS A 60 8.12 -1.84 0.17
N MET A 61 9.16 -1.41 0.89
CA MET A 61 9.01 -0.58 2.09
C MET A 61 8.29 0.74 1.78
N LEU A 62 8.68 1.43 0.72
CA LEU A 62 8.07 2.69 0.31
C LEU A 62 6.58 2.51 -0.06
N PHE A 63 6.28 1.50 -0.88
CA PHE A 63 4.93 1.25 -1.35
C PHE A 63 3.99 0.73 -0.26
N SER A 64 4.50 0.05 0.76
CA SER A 64 3.70 -0.37 1.92
C SER A 64 3.08 0.82 2.66
N TYR A 65 3.75 1.96 2.72
CA TYR A 65 3.21 3.20 3.27
C TYR A 65 2.41 4.02 2.26
N MET A 66 2.74 3.94 0.99
CA MET A 66 2.12 4.74 -0.05
C MET A 66 0.65 4.33 -0.32
N TRP A 67 0.37 3.02 -0.39
CA TRP A 67 -0.96 2.52 -0.69
C TRP A 67 -2.03 2.92 0.35
N PRO A 68 -1.83 2.72 1.66
CA PRO A 68 -2.79 3.16 2.65
C PRO A 68 -3.01 4.68 2.63
N GLN A 69 -1.96 5.47 2.38
CA GLN A 69 -2.08 6.92 2.32
C GLN A 69 -2.91 7.40 1.13
N ILE A 70 -2.81 6.75 -0.04
CA ILE A 70 -3.63 7.08 -1.22
C ILE A 70 -5.11 6.84 -0.93
N VAL A 71 -5.44 5.79 -0.16
CA VAL A 71 -6.82 5.43 0.16
C VAL A 71 -7.39 6.27 1.30
N LEU A 72 -6.59 6.53 2.33
CA LEU A 72 -7.04 7.19 3.56
C LEU A 72 -6.93 8.71 3.52
N LEU A 73 -5.99 9.25 2.75
CA LEU A 73 -5.68 10.67 2.72
C LEU A 73 -5.88 11.21 1.29
N ASP A 74 -6.78 12.20 1.16
CA ASP A 74 -6.99 12.91 -0.11
C ASP A 74 -5.84 13.90 -0.35
N GLN A 75 -4.68 13.39 -0.76
CA GLN A 75 -3.46 14.17 -0.94
C GLN A 75 -2.91 14.03 -2.37
N PRO A 76 -2.27 15.07 -2.91
CA PRO A 76 -1.58 14.96 -4.20
C PRO A 76 -0.42 13.95 -4.11
N LEU A 77 -0.21 13.16 -5.16
CA LEU A 77 0.78 12.08 -5.22
C LEU A 77 2.19 12.49 -4.75
N ARG A 78 2.60 13.72 -5.06
CA ARG A 78 3.91 14.24 -4.63
C ARG A 78 4.02 14.32 -3.10
N LEU A 79 2.96 14.73 -2.43
CA LEU A 79 2.92 14.83 -0.98
C LEU A 79 2.86 13.44 -0.35
N THR A 80 2.04 12.56 -0.92
CA THR A 80 1.96 11.15 -0.52
C THR A 80 3.32 10.46 -0.58
N LEU A 81 4.05 10.64 -1.69
CA LEU A 81 5.39 10.06 -1.85
C LEU A 81 6.37 10.59 -0.79
N LYS A 82 6.37 11.91 -0.55
CA LYS A 82 7.22 12.53 0.48
C LYS A 82 6.87 12.02 1.87
N ASN A 83 5.60 11.94 2.20
CA ASN A 83 5.12 11.46 3.49
C ASN A 83 5.44 9.96 3.67
N SER A 84 5.26 9.15 2.64
CA SER A 84 5.61 7.72 2.66
C SER A 84 7.10 7.51 2.89
N LEU A 85 7.95 8.32 2.26
CA LEU A 85 9.40 8.27 2.49
C LEU A 85 9.76 8.65 3.92
N ASN A 86 9.15 9.68 4.47
CA ASN A 86 9.37 10.09 5.86
C ASN A 86 8.91 9.00 6.84
N CYS A 87 7.71 8.42 6.63
CA CYS A 87 7.20 7.32 7.46
C CYS A 87 8.09 6.07 7.37
N MET A 88 8.54 5.72 6.17
CA MET A 88 9.46 4.60 5.95
C MET A 88 10.75 4.75 6.77
N ILE A 89 11.32 5.95 6.81
CA ILE A 89 12.54 6.23 7.58
C ILE A 89 12.25 6.28 9.08
N ALA A 90 11.15 6.92 9.49
CA ALA A 90 10.77 7.07 10.89
C ALA A 90 10.42 5.73 11.55
N PHE A 91 9.77 4.82 10.80
CA PHE A 91 9.30 3.53 11.28
C PHE A 91 9.95 2.36 10.53
N LEU A 92 11.26 2.43 10.38
CA LEU A 92 12.07 1.48 9.61
C LEU A 92 11.78 -0.01 9.93
N PRO A 93 11.62 -0.45 11.19
CA PRO A 93 11.37 -1.86 11.50
C PRO A 93 10.00 -2.33 10.98
N HIS A 94 8.96 -1.53 11.06
CA HIS A 94 7.63 -1.87 10.54
C HIS A 94 7.64 -1.87 9.00
N ALA A 95 8.31 -0.89 8.39
CA ALA A 95 8.51 -0.84 6.94
C ALA A 95 9.21 -2.11 6.43
N LEU A 96 10.26 -2.54 7.12
CA LEU A 96 11.00 -3.74 6.78
C LEU A 96 10.13 -5.00 6.94
N ALA A 97 9.35 -5.09 8.02
CA ALA A 97 8.43 -6.20 8.24
C ALA A 97 7.38 -6.31 7.13
N ALA A 98 6.75 -5.19 6.74
CA ALA A 98 5.78 -5.15 5.64
C ALA A 98 6.41 -5.55 4.29
N ALA A 99 7.63 -5.06 4.01
CA ALA A 99 8.37 -5.45 2.81
C ALA A 99 8.70 -6.95 2.78
N LEU A 100 9.14 -7.51 3.91
CA LEU A 100 9.43 -8.94 4.03
C LEU A 100 8.18 -9.80 3.81
N VAL A 101 7.04 -9.42 4.38
CA VAL A 101 5.75 -10.11 4.14
C VAL A 101 5.43 -10.12 2.66
N THR A 102 5.58 -8.99 1.97
CA THR A 102 5.32 -8.87 0.54
C THR A 102 6.26 -9.75 -0.29
N ILE A 103 7.56 -9.71 -0.01
CA ILE A 103 8.57 -10.48 -0.73
C ILE A 103 8.38 -11.98 -0.50
N LEU A 104 8.08 -12.39 0.74
CA LEU A 104 7.83 -13.80 1.08
C LEU A 104 6.55 -14.32 0.41
N PHE A 105 5.49 -13.51 0.38
CA PHE A 105 4.24 -13.88 -0.30
C PHE A 105 4.48 -14.13 -1.79
N TRP A 106 5.12 -13.20 -2.49
CA TRP A 106 5.44 -13.37 -3.91
C TRP A 106 6.45 -14.49 -4.16
N GLY A 107 7.44 -14.63 -3.29
CA GLY A 107 8.40 -15.76 -3.35
C GLY A 107 7.70 -17.11 -3.23
N LEU A 108 6.74 -17.23 -2.31
CA LEU A 108 5.93 -18.44 -2.13
C LEU A 108 5.08 -18.74 -3.37
N VAL A 109 4.42 -17.73 -3.93
CA VAL A 109 3.61 -17.87 -5.14
C VAL A 109 4.44 -18.38 -6.32
N ILE A 110 5.64 -17.81 -6.51
CA ILE A 110 6.54 -18.19 -7.60
C ILE A 110 7.13 -19.60 -7.38
N LEU A 111 7.55 -19.91 -6.15
CA LEU A 111 8.19 -21.17 -5.82
C LEU A 111 7.24 -22.37 -5.93
N CYS A 112 5.96 -22.16 -5.58
CA CYS A 112 4.94 -23.19 -5.57
C CYS A 112 4.13 -23.26 -6.88
N MET A 113 4.64 -22.76 -8.01
CA MET A 113 3.95 -22.87 -9.29
C MET A 113 3.74 -24.33 -9.70
N PRO A 114 2.55 -24.76 -10.19
CA PRO A 114 1.32 -24.02 -10.47
C PRO A 114 0.38 -23.85 -9.25
N LEU A 115 0.67 -24.47 -8.11
CA LEU A 115 -0.16 -24.41 -6.89
C LEU A 115 -0.25 -22.96 -6.36
N GLY A 116 0.80 -22.16 -6.56
CA GLY A 116 0.85 -20.75 -6.22
C GLY A 116 -0.24 -19.91 -6.91
N LEU A 117 -0.61 -20.24 -8.15
CA LEU A 117 -1.74 -19.61 -8.84
C LEU A 117 -3.08 -19.91 -8.16
N LEU A 118 -3.25 -21.12 -7.65
CA LEU A 118 -4.44 -21.53 -6.92
C LEU A 118 -4.50 -20.83 -5.56
N LEU A 119 -3.37 -20.68 -4.90
CA LEU A 119 -3.24 -19.90 -3.67
C LEU A 119 -3.63 -18.44 -3.91
N MET A 120 -3.21 -17.83 -5.04
CA MET A 120 -3.61 -16.49 -5.44
C MET A 120 -5.12 -16.35 -5.69
N LEU A 121 -5.76 -17.38 -6.27
CA LEU A 121 -7.20 -17.38 -6.49
C LEU A 121 -7.98 -17.43 -5.17
N VAL A 122 -7.50 -18.17 -4.17
CA VAL A 122 -8.19 -18.37 -2.88
C VAL A 122 -7.90 -17.23 -1.90
N LEU A 123 -6.64 -16.91 -1.67
CA LEU A 123 -6.22 -15.89 -0.73
C LEU A 123 -6.19 -14.48 -1.35
N GLY A 124 -5.97 -14.41 -2.68
CA GLY A 124 -5.91 -13.16 -3.41
C GLY A 124 -4.86 -12.16 -2.90
N PHE A 125 -4.80 -11.04 -3.54
CA PHE A 125 -3.95 -9.92 -3.12
C PHE A 125 -4.43 -9.28 -1.81
N TRP A 126 -5.71 -9.45 -1.46
CA TRP A 126 -6.29 -8.81 -0.31
C TRP A 126 -5.63 -9.26 1.00
N PHE A 127 -5.28 -10.55 1.13
CA PHE A 127 -4.65 -11.09 2.33
C PHE A 127 -3.29 -10.45 2.60
N GLN A 128 -2.45 -10.33 1.57
CA GLN A 128 -1.16 -9.64 1.68
C GLN A 128 -1.34 -8.16 1.99
N CYS A 129 -2.27 -7.49 1.30
CA CYS A 129 -2.56 -6.08 1.54
C CYS A 129 -3.07 -5.84 2.95
N GLU A 130 -3.94 -6.71 3.46
CA GLU A 130 -4.48 -6.62 4.83
C GLU A 130 -3.37 -6.70 5.88
N ILE A 131 -2.48 -7.70 5.79
CA ILE A 131 -1.36 -7.85 6.73
C ILE A 131 -0.43 -6.62 6.67
N CYS A 132 -0.09 -6.16 5.48
CA CYS A 132 0.75 -4.96 5.32
C CYS A 132 0.06 -3.72 5.91
N CYS A 133 -1.24 -3.54 5.66
CA CYS A 133 -2.00 -2.44 6.24
C CYS A 133 -2.02 -2.50 7.77
N GLN A 134 -2.23 -3.67 8.36
CA GLN A 134 -2.23 -3.82 9.82
C GLN A 134 -0.88 -3.44 10.44
N ILE A 135 0.24 -3.83 9.82
CA ILE A 135 1.59 -3.49 10.29
C ILE A 135 1.81 -1.97 10.26
N VAL A 136 1.36 -1.30 9.19
CA VAL A 136 1.66 0.10 8.90
C VAL A 136 0.62 1.06 9.50
N TYR A 137 -0.62 0.59 9.75
CA TYR A 137 -1.73 1.44 10.22
C TYR A 137 -1.42 2.16 11.53
N GLY A 138 -0.83 1.48 12.50
CA GLY A 138 -0.46 2.07 13.78
C GLY A 138 0.49 3.27 13.65
N ASP A 139 1.44 3.19 12.73
CA ASP A 139 2.39 4.27 12.45
C ASP A 139 1.71 5.44 11.74
N LEU A 140 0.83 5.15 10.77
CA LEU A 140 0.06 6.18 10.06
C LEU A 140 -0.89 6.90 11.02
N ASN A 141 -1.56 6.17 11.91
CA ASN A 141 -2.44 6.77 12.90
C ASN A 141 -1.69 7.70 13.86
N ARG A 142 -0.47 7.37 14.26
CA ARG A 142 0.39 8.25 15.09
C ARG A 142 0.79 9.54 14.40
N VAL A 143 1.00 9.50 13.07
CA VAL A 143 1.46 10.68 12.31
C VAL A 143 0.29 11.55 11.85
N PHE A 144 -0.81 10.93 11.42
CA PHE A 144 -1.93 11.64 10.77
C PHE A 144 -3.17 11.75 11.65
N HIS A 145 -3.18 11.20 12.87
CA HIS A 145 -4.33 11.23 13.80
C HIS A 145 -5.63 10.80 13.10
N ILE A 146 -5.54 9.66 12.35
CA ILE A 146 -6.62 9.19 11.47
C ILE A 146 -7.90 8.91 12.27
N GLU A 147 -7.76 8.21 13.41
CA GLU A 147 -8.91 7.86 14.27
C GLU A 147 -9.61 9.11 14.82
N GLU A 148 -8.86 10.10 15.28
CA GLU A 148 -9.43 11.36 15.75
C GLU A 148 -10.18 12.10 14.64
N SER A 149 -9.64 12.06 13.41
CA SER A 149 -10.27 12.68 12.25
C SER A 149 -11.57 11.97 11.86
N ILE A 150 -11.59 10.64 11.89
CA ILE A 150 -12.77 9.81 11.63
C ILE A 150 -13.83 10.08 12.71
N GLN A 151 -13.45 10.13 13.98
CA GLN A 151 -14.37 10.38 15.08
C GLN A 151 -15.00 11.75 14.98
N LYS A 152 -14.23 12.79 14.68
CA LYS A 152 -14.78 14.15 14.43
C LYS A 152 -15.77 14.20 13.28
N LEU A 153 -15.51 13.45 12.19
CA LEU A 153 -16.44 13.35 11.06
C LEU A 153 -17.73 12.63 11.46
N HIS A 154 -17.63 11.55 12.22
CA HIS A 154 -18.78 10.81 12.71
C HIS A 154 -19.65 11.65 13.65
N ASP A 155 -19.03 12.35 14.61
CA ASP A 155 -19.72 13.24 15.53
C ASP A 155 -20.43 14.39 14.78
N ALA A 156 -19.77 14.95 13.77
CA ALA A 156 -20.37 16.00 12.92
C ALA A 156 -21.55 15.49 12.07
N GLN A 157 -21.52 14.24 11.63
CA GLN A 157 -22.65 13.60 10.93
C GLN A 157 -23.82 13.36 11.87
N LEU A 158 -23.54 12.79 13.05
CA LEU A 158 -24.57 12.55 14.07
C LEU A 158 -25.26 13.85 14.50
N GLU A 159 -24.51 14.93 14.67
CA GLU A 159 -25.07 16.25 15.01
C GLU A 159 -25.97 16.79 13.89
N LYS A 160 -25.62 16.57 12.63
CA LYS A 160 -26.46 16.95 11.47
C LYS A 160 -27.77 16.15 11.43
N GLU A 161 -27.70 14.86 11.70
CA GLU A 161 -28.88 13.98 11.74
C GLU A 161 -29.83 14.42 12.88
N LEU A 162 -29.30 14.65 14.08
CA LEU A 162 -30.09 15.15 15.22
C LEU A 162 -30.70 16.50 14.96
N ARG A 163 -30.04 17.41 14.25
CA ARG A 163 -30.62 18.72 13.85
C ARG A 163 -31.70 18.53 12.80
N ALA A 164 -31.57 17.62 11.87
CA ALA A 164 -32.58 17.31 10.87
C ALA A 164 -33.84 16.73 11.51
N GLU A 165 -33.71 15.80 12.45
CA GLU A 165 -34.81 15.23 13.22
C GLU A 165 -35.58 16.32 14.02
N ARG A 166 -34.85 17.17 14.75
CA ARG A 166 -35.47 18.27 15.50
C ARG A 166 -36.23 19.25 14.61
N SER A 167 -35.76 19.50 13.39
CA SER A 167 -36.44 20.40 12.45
C SER A 167 -37.70 19.78 11.84
N GLN A 168 -37.85 18.46 11.89
CA GLN A 168 -39.06 17.75 11.46
C GLN A 168 -40.11 17.67 12.57
N ASP A 169 -39.68 17.63 13.84
CA ASP A 169 -40.55 17.56 15.02
C ASP A 169 -41.14 18.91 15.45
N THR A 170 -40.72 20.04 14.86
CA THR A 170 -41.36 21.35 15.10
C THR A 170 -42.66 21.42 14.31
N PRO A 171 -43.86 21.42 14.96
CA PRO A 171 -45.12 21.54 14.28
C PRO A 171 -45.15 22.89 13.54
N LYS A 172 -45.56 22.86 12.29
CA LYS A 172 -45.89 24.07 11.53
C LYS A 172 -47.18 24.63 12.16
N GLU A 173 -47.05 25.64 13.02
CA GLU A 173 -48.15 26.49 13.39
C GLU A 173 -48.67 27.31 12.21
#